data_39687ff2bc0723d7c25cd86581eba005
#
_entry.id   39687ff2bc0723d7c25cd86581eba005
#
_cell.length_a   1.000
_cell.length_b   1.000
_cell.length_c   1.000
_cell.angle_alpha   90.00
_cell.angle_beta   90.00
_cell.angle_gamma   90.00
#
_symmetry.space_group_name_H-M   'P 1'
#
loop_
_entity.id
_entity.type
_entity.pdbx_description
1 polymer ?
#
loop_
_entity_poly.entity_id
_entity_poly.type
_entity_poly.pdbx_seq_one_letter_code
_entity_poly.pdbx_strand_id
1 'polypeptide(L)'
;AYFSPITSTPFILGHEVVGEVIEAGDGVTTCKAGDRVVIEPALGCEVRGIEEKCPPCRAGQYAHCENVLEGDISPGIQTGYCRDTGGGWGEEFVAHQSQVFQPPENLSDEEAVLVEPFSCSLHAALAGRPEDDQTALVIGCGAIGLLLIASLRGTDSKCRIIAVARHPHQQQMAKELGADEVI
;
A
#
# COMPACT_ATOMS: atom_id res chain seq x y z
N ALA A 1 26.15 5.74 0.44
CA ALA A 1 24.86 5.44 -0.16
C ALA A 1 24.74 3.93 -0.29
N TYR A 2 23.79 3.32 0.38
CA TYR A 2 23.48 1.90 0.17
C TYR A 2 22.69 1.81 -1.14
N PHE A 3 23.35 1.40 -2.21
CA PHE A 3 22.66 1.02 -3.44
C PHE A 3 22.12 -0.40 -3.22
N SER A 4 20.82 -0.51 -3.00
CA SER A 4 20.16 -1.80 -3.05
C SER A 4 20.03 -2.24 -4.53
N PRO A 5 20.33 -3.49 -4.88
CA PRO A 5 20.15 -3.97 -6.26
C PRO A 5 18.68 -3.95 -6.71
N ILE A 6 17.74 -3.80 -5.77
CA ILE A 6 16.30 -3.76 -6.01
C ILE A 6 15.75 -2.33 -6.16
N THR A 7 16.61 -1.35 -6.40
CA THR A 7 16.24 0.05 -6.67
C THR A 7 17.10 0.61 -7.80
N SER A 8 16.56 1.52 -8.60
CA SER A 8 17.30 2.23 -9.64
C SER A 8 17.25 3.73 -9.41
N THR A 9 18.41 4.39 -9.53
CA THR A 9 18.57 5.84 -9.29
C THR A 9 18.83 6.61 -10.58
N PRO A 10 18.47 7.90 -10.65
CA PRO A 10 17.73 8.66 -9.63
C PRO A 10 16.27 8.24 -9.58
N PHE A 11 15.58 8.38 -8.44
CA PHE A 11 14.14 8.16 -8.31
C PHE A 11 13.50 9.23 -7.42
N ILE A 12 12.20 9.43 -7.58
CA ILE A 12 11.38 10.27 -6.71
C ILE A 12 10.66 9.35 -5.74
N LEU A 13 10.71 9.65 -4.46
CA LEU A 13 10.06 8.87 -3.40
C LEU A 13 8.52 9.04 -3.43
N GLY A 14 7.84 8.19 -2.65
CA GLY A 14 6.41 8.24 -2.42
C GLY A 14 5.65 7.16 -3.20
N HIS A 15 4.83 6.41 -2.48
CA HIS A 15 4.00 5.35 -3.05
C HIS A 15 2.59 5.29 -2.43
N GLU A 16 2.35 6.04 -1.36
CA GLU A 16 1.03 6.25 -0.78
C GLU A 16 0.40 7.46 -1.49
N VAL A 17 -0.46 7.22 -2.47
CA VAL A 17 -0.87 8.24 -3.44
C VAL A 17 -2.37 8.19 -3.70
N VAL A 18 -2.99 9.36 -3.69
CA VAL A 18 -4.24 9.65 -4.40
C VAL A 18 -3.94 10.73 -5.44
N GLY A 19 -4.49 10.60 -6.63
CA GLY A 19 -4.23 11.54 -7.70
C GLY A 19 -5.31 11.49 -8.79
N GLU A 20 -5.09 12.27 -9.83
CA GLU A 20 -5.93 12.29 -11.03
C GLU A 20 -5.12 11.80 -12.23
N VAL A 21 -5.73 10.98 -13.06
CA VAL A 21 -5.13 10.53 -14.32
C VAL A 21 -5.09 11.73 -15.27
N ILE A 22 -3.91 12.21 -15.61
CA ILE A 22 -3.74 13.32 -16.54
C ILE A 22 -3.73 12.87 -18.01
N GLU A 23 -3.19 11.67 -18.26
CA GLU A 23 -3.11 11.08 -19.60
C GLU A 23 -3.17 9.55 -19.49
N ALA A 24 -3.82 8.89 -20.44
CA ALA A 24 -3.85 7.45 -20.58
C ALA A 24 -3.39 7.06 -21.98
N GLY A 25 -2.45 6.09 -22.06
CA GLY A 25 -1.96 5.57 -23.33
C GLY A 25 -3.04 4.81 -24.13
N ASP A 26 -2.86 4.65 -25.43
CA ASP A 26 -3.82 4.05 -26.37
C ASP A 26 -4.31 2.64 -25.99
N GLY A 27 -3.50 1.88 -25.27
CA GLY A 27 -3.83 0.52 -24.80
C GLY A 27 -4.52 0.45 -23.44
N VAL A 28 -4.71 1.58 -22.75
CA VAL A 28 -5.32 1.63 -21.41
C VAL A 28 -6.84 1.54 -21.53
N THR A 29 -7.44 0.61 -20.76
CA THR A 29 -8.88 0.35 -20.77
C THR A 29 -9.54 0.47 -19.40
N THR A 30 -8.75 0.56 -18.32
CA THR A 30 -9.24 0.55 -16.93
C THR A 30 -9.47 1.94 -16.36
N CYS A 31 -8.85 2.97 -16.95
CA CYS A 31 -8.99 4.36 -16.53
C CYS A 31 -8.83 5.32 -17.71
N LYS A 32 -9.19 6.58 -17.52
CA LYS A 32 -9.07 7.68 -18.50
C LYS A 32 -8.67 8.98 -17.80
N ALA A 33 -8.25 9.96 -18.57
CA ALA A 33 -7.97 11.31 -18.07
C ALA A 33 -9.18 11.88 -17.29
N GLY A 34 -8.91 12.47 -16.14
CA GLY A 34 -9.90 12.99 -15.19
C GLY A 34 -10.36 11.96 -14.15
N ASP A 35 -10.01 10.70 -14.26
CA ASP A 35 -10.36 9.70 -13.24
C ASP A 35 -9.52 9.91 -11.98
N ARG A 36 -10.19 9.94 -10.83
CA ARG A 36 -9.55 9.95 -9.51
C ARG A 36 -9.12 8.54 -9.13
N VAL A 37 -7.87 8.38 -8.71
CA VAL A 37 -7.25 7.06 -8.54
C VAL A 37 -6.35 6.98 -7.31
N VAL A 38 -6.19 5.76 -6.81
CA VAL A 38 -5.11 5.32 -5.90
C VAL A 38 -4.32 4.22 -6.60
N ILE A 39 -3.12 3.90 -6.13
CA ILE A 39 -2.27 2.92 -6.78
C ILE A 39 -1.88 1.75 -5.86
N GLU A 40 -1.78 0.56 -6.45
CA GLU A 40 -0.99 -0.55 -5.93
C GLU A 40 0.48 -0.29 -6.35
N PRO A 41 1.39 -0.03 -5.43
CA PRO A 41 2.74 0.42 -5.81
C PRO A 41 3.64 -0.68 -6.36
N ALA A 42 3.35 -1.96 -6.14
CA ALA A 42 4.24 -3.05 -6.51
C ALA A 42 4.49 -3.14 -8.02
N LEU A 43 5.77 -3.23 -8.40
CA LEU A 43 6.21 -3.37 -9.80
C LEU A 43 6.38 -4.86 -10.16
N GLY A 44 5.24 -5.57 -10.21
CA GLY A 44 5.18 -6.98 -10.58
C GLY A 44 5.42 -7.26 -12.06
N CYS A 45 5.40 -8.53 -12.46
CA CYS A 45 5.68 -8.97 -13.83
C CYS A 45 4.87 -8.22 -14.89
N GLU A 46 3.58 -8.00 -14.66
CA GLU A 46 2.70 -7.32 -15.61
C GLU A 46 3.13 -5.86 -15.87
N VAL A 47 3.43 -5.13 -14.79
CA VAL A 47 3.96 -3.76 -14.87
C VAL A 47 5.30 -3.71 -15.60
N ARG A 48 6.06 -4.81 -15.56
CA ARG A 48 7.38 -4.95 -16.19
C ARG A 48 7.33 -5.46 -17.62
N GLY A 49 6.14 -5.62 -18.20
CA GLY A 49 6.02 -6.19 -19.57
C GLY A 49 6.41 -7.68 -19.67
N ILE A 50 6.46 -8.40 -18.56
CA ILE A 50 6.85 -9.81 -18.54
C ILE A 50 5.61 -10.67 -18.70
N GLU A 51 5.46 -11.32 -19.87
CA GLU A 51 4.31 -12.15 -20.22
C GLU A 51 4.20 -13.39 -19.32
N GLU A 52 5.31 -14.10 -19.11
CA GLU A 52 5.36 -15.29 -18.25
C GLU A 52 5.55 -14.86 -16.78
N LYS A 53 4.41 -14.66 -16.09
CA LYS A 53 4.42 -14.23 -14.69
C LYS A 53 5.10 -15.26 -13.80
N CYS A 54 5.95 -14.80 -12.87
CA CYS A 54 6.55 -15.64 -11.83
C CYS A 54 5.47 -16.21 -10.87
N PRO A 55 5.78 -17.28 -10.10
CA PRO A 55 4.80 -17.90 -9.20
C PRO A 55 4.10 -16.93 -8.24
N PRO A 56 4.79 -16.01 -7.53
CA PRO A 56 4.12 -15.01 -6.69
C PRO A 56 3.15 -14.12 -7.48
N CYS A 57 3.55 -13.60 -8.65
CA CYS A 57 2.68 -12.75 -9.45
C CYS A 57 1.44 -13.48 -9.99
N ARG A 58 1.57 -14.79 -10.32
CA ARG A 58 0.40 -15.62 -10.66
C ARG A 58 -0.55 -15.80 -9.50
N ALA A 59 -0.04 -15.80 -8.28
CA ALA A 59 -0.83 -15.89 -7.04
C ALA A 59 -1.36 -14.53 -6.54
N GLY A 60 -1.15 -13.42 -7.28
CA GLY A 60 -1.56 -12.08 -6.85
C GLY A 60 -0.64 -11.45 -5.78
N GLN A 61 0.50 -12.04 -5.50
CA GLN A 61 1.47 -11.56 -4.51
C GLN A 61 2.54 -10.68 -5.19
N TYR A 62 2.12 -9.56 -5.75
CA TYR A 62 2.98 -8.70 -6.60
C TYR A 62 4.19 -8.13 -5.85
N ALA A 63 4.05 -7.85 -4.56
CA ALA A 63 5.16 -7.39 -3.70
C ALA A 63 6.28 -8.43 -3.53
N HIS A 64 6.01 -9.70 -3.86
CA HIS A 64 6.99 -10.78 -3.84
C HIS A 64 7.49 -11.17 -5.23
N CYS A 65 7.38 -10.28 -6.21
CA CYS A 65 7.82 -10.54 -7.57
C CYS A 65 9.30 -10.97 -7.60
N GLU A 66 9.57 -12.10 -8.25
CA GLU A 66 10.94 -12.64 -8.40
C GLU A 66 11.72 -11.93 -9.51
N ASN A 67 11.01 -11.19 -10.39
CA ASN A 67 11.59 -10.54 -11.57
C ASN A 67 11.82 -9.03 -11.37
N VAL A 68 12.09 -8.58 -10.15
CA VAL A 68 12.25 -7.14 -9.82
C VAL A 68 13.43 -6.45 -10.52
N LEU A 69 14.33 -7.22 -11.14
CA LEU A 69 15.49 -6.74 -11.88
C LEU A 69 15.33 -6.86 -13.41
N GLU A 70 14.25 -7.50 -13.87
CA GLU A 70 14.03 -7.87 -15.27
C GLU A 70 12.88 -7.04 -15.89
N GLY A 71 12.71 -7.16 -17.20
CA GLY A 71 11.62 -6.56 -17.97
C GLY A 71 11.93 -5.17 -18.51
N ASP A 72 10.89 -4.45 -18.92
CA ASP A 72 10.99 -3.22 -19.72
C ASP A 72 11.32 -1.98 -18.88
N ILE A 73 11.21 -2.06 -17.56
CA ILE A 73 11.54 -0.96 -16.64
C ILE A 73 12.76 -1.31 -15.78
N SER A 74 13.46 -0.27 -15.33
CA SER A 74 14.64 -0.40 -14.47
C SER A 74 14.32 -1.15 -13.17
N PRO A 75 15.34 -1.72 -12.50
CA PRO A 75 15.17 -2.37 -11.21
C PRO A 75 14.40 -1.52 -10.20
N GLY A 76 13.43 -2.11 -9.51
CA GLY A 76 12.61 -1.46 -8.51
C GLY A 76 11.52 -2.39 -8.00
N ILE A 77 11.30 -2.40 -6.68
CA ILE A 77 10.26 -3.23 -6.07
C ILE A 77 8.88 -2.57 -6.15
N GLN A 78 8.85 -1.25 -6.17
CA GLN A 78 7.62 -0.47 -6.19
C GLN A 78 7.83 0.94 -6.75
N THR A 79 6.75 1.61 -7.13
CA THR A 79 6.69 3.04 -7.43
C THR A 79 7.35 3.83 -6.30
N GLY A 80 8.14 4.84 -6.61
CA GLY A 80 8.94 5.57 -5.61
C GLY A 80 10.31 4.96 -5.32
N TYR A 81 10.65 3.82 -5.94
CA TYR A 81 11.96 3.15 -5.87
C TYR A 81 12.49 2.73 -7.25
N CYS A 82 11.82 3.15 -8.31
CA CYS A 82 12.20 2.88 -9.69
C CYS A 82 12.38 4.19 -10.45
N ARG A 83 13.50 4.30 -11.18
CA ARG A 83 13.84 5.48 -11.96
C ARG A 83 12.79 5.80 -13.04
N ASP A 84 12.20 4.78 -13.63
CA ASP A 84 11.35 4.92 -14.81
C ASP A 84 9.88 5.19 -14.46
N THR A 85 9.48 5.01 -13.20
CA THR A 85 8.10 5.29 -12.76
C THR A 85 7.95 6.65 -12.09
N GLY A 86 8.99 7.18 -11.48
CA GLY A 86 8.86 8.32 -10.57
C GLY A 86 8.26 7.91 -9.22
N GLY A 87 7.55 8.81 -8.56
CA GLY A 87 6.91 8.57 -7.27
C GLY A 87 6.03 9.74 -6.82
N GLY A 88 5.21 9.52 -5.81
CA GLY A 88 4.16 10.42 -5.35
C GLY A 88 4.63 11.75 -4.73
N TRP A 89 5.92 11.94 -4.47
CA TRP A 89 6.47 13.24 -4.08
C TRP A 89 6.81 14.11 -5.30
N GLY A 90 6.61 13.60 -6.52
CA GLY A 90 6.62 14.38 -7.75
C GLY A 90 5.25 14.97 -8.05
N GLU A 91 5.21 15.93 -8.97
CA GLU A 91 3.95 16.49 -9.47
C GLU A 91 3.19 15.46 -10.32
N GLU A 92 3.92 14.59 -10.99
CA GLU A 92 3.41 13.52 -11.85
C GLU A 92 4.34 12.29 -11.80
N PHE A 93 3.78 11.13 -12.07
CA PHE A 93 4.50 9.87 -12.22
C PHE A 93 3.75 8.90 -13.14
N VAL A 94 4.41 7.83 -13.57
CA VAL A 94 3.83 6.83 -14.46
C VAL A 94 3.40 5.60 -13.67
N ALA A 95 2.18 5.11 -13.91
CA ALA A 95 1.68 3.85 -13.38
C ALA A 95 1.12 2.99 -14.52
N HIS A 96 1.31 1.67 -14.42
CA HIS A 96 0.65 0.73 -15.31
C HIS A 96 -0.83 0.60 -14.94
N GLN A 97 -1.71 0.38 -15.92
CA GLN A 97 -3.15 0.28 -15.66
C GLN A 97 -3.54 -0.78 -14.62
N SER A 98 -2.76 -1.86 -14.44
CA SER A 98 -3.00 -2.87 -13.40
C SER A 98 -2.71 -2.39 -11.98
N GLN A 99 -2.02 -1.26 -11.82
CA GLN A 99 -1.75 -0.63 -10.53
C GLN A 99 -2.83 0.38 -10.13
N VAL A 100 -3.74 0.73 -11.03
CA VAL A 100 -4.66 1.85 -10.87
C VAL A 100 -6.03 1.39 -10.40
N PHE A 101 -6.53 1.97 -9.31
CA PHE A 101 -7.83 1.67 -8.71
C PHE A 101 -8.59 2.95 -8.43
N GLN A 102 -9.90 2.94 -8.69
CA GLN A 102 -10.78 4.07 -8.36
C GLN A 102 -11.25 3.94 -6.90
N PRO A 103 -10.93 4.89 -6.01
CA PRO A 103 -11.45 4.88 -4.66
C PRO A 103 -12.95 5.23 -4.67
N PRO A 104 -13.72 4.82 -3.65
CA PRO A 104 -15.10 5.25 -3.49
C PRO A 104 -15.25 6.78 -3.55
N GLU A 105 -16.30 7.27 -4.22
CA GLU A 105 -16.53 8.71 -4.42
C GLU A 105 -16.73 9.50 -3.12
N ASN A 106 -17.23 8.84 -2.08
CA ASN A 106 -17.48 9.45 -0.77
C ASN A 106 -16.25 9.59 0.12
N LEU A 107 -15.08 9.07 -0.27
CA LEU A 107 -13.83 9.30 0.45
C LEU A 107 -13.22 10.63 0.05
N SER A 108 -12.77 11.43 1.03
CA SER A 108 -11.91 12.59 0.77
C SER A 108 -10.52 12.16 0.27
N ASP A 109 -9.68 13.10 -0.19
CA ASP A 109 -8.32 12.77 -0.61
C ASP A 109 -7.45 12.37 0.60
N GLU A 110 -7.68 13.00 1.75
CA GLU A 110 -7.00 12.66 3.01
C GLU A 110 -7.34 11.23 3.49
N GLU A 111 -8.53 10.73 3.17
CA GLU A 111 -8.93 9.35 3.45
C GLU A 111 -8.43 8.40 2.37
N ALA A 112 -8.53 8.78 1.10
CA ALA A 112 -8.14 7.94 -0.03
C ALA A 112 -6.62 7.69 -0.07
N VAL A 113 -5.78 8.65 0.36
CA VAL A 113 -4.33 8.45 0.44
C VAL A 113 -3.95 7.35 1.44
N LEU A 114 -4.82 7.03 2.40
CA LEU A 114 -4.61 5.95 3.36
C LEU A 114 -4.92 4.55 2.81
N VAL A 115 -5.47 4.42 1.59
CA VAL A 115 -5.86 3.11 1.03
C VAL A 115 -4.66 2.17 0.94
N GLU A 116 -3.50 2.65 0.50
CA GLU A 116 -2.29 1.83 0.42
C GLU A 116 -1.83 1.35 1.80
N PRO A 117 -1.51 2.19 2.80
CA PRO A 117 -1.08 1.72 4.11
C PRO A 117 -2.18 0.96 4.87
N PHE A 118 -3.46 1.26 4.60
CA PHE A 118 -4.57 0.47 5.14
C PHE A 118 -4.60 -0.94 4.57
N SER A 119 -4.31 -1.12 3.26
CA SER A 119 -4.26 -2.44 2.64
C SER A 119 -3.18 -3.34 3.27
N CYS A 120 -2.02 -2.77 3.60
CA CYS A 120 -0.96 -3.47 4.34
C CYS A 120 -1.42 -3.91 5.73
N SER A 121 -2.10 -3.02 6.44
CA SER A 121 -2.62 -3.28 7.79
C SER A 121 -3.76 -4.30 7.77
N LEU A 122 -4.67 -4.21 6.80
CA LEU A 122 -5.75 -5.16 6.60
C LEU A 122 -5.22 -6.55 6.24
N HIS A 123 -4.22 -6.63 5.36
CA HIS A 123 -3.55 -7.88 5.05
C HIS A 123 -2.96 -8.54 6.29
N ALA A 124 -2.26 -7.78 7.14
CA ALA A 124 -1.72 -8.28 8.40
C ALA A 124 -2.81 -8.76 9.37
N ALA A 125 -3.92 -8.02 9.46
CA ALA A 125 -5.08 -8.41 10.30
C ALA A 125 -5.72 -9.71 9.82
N LEU A 126 -5.84 -9.90 8.49
CA LEU A 126 -6.43 -11.11 7.90
C LEU A 126 -5.49 -12.32 8.00
N ALA A 127 -4.19 -12.13 7.74
CA ALA A 127 -3.19 -13.19 7.78
C ALA A 127 -2.91 -13.69 9.21
N GLY A 128 -2.93 -12.79 10.18
CA GLY A 128 -2.65 -13.06 11.59
C GLY A 128 -3.89 -12.99 12.48
N ARG A 129 -5.09 -13.18 11.92
CA ARG A 129 -6.36 -13.00 12.64
C ARG A 129 -6.37 -13.79 13.97
N PRO A 130 -6.40 -13.09 15.12
CA PRO A 130 -6.52 -13.76 16.41
C PRO A 130 -7.94 -14.28 16.62
N GLU A 131 -8.06 -15.40 17.35
CA GLU A 131 -9.34 -15.90 17.83
C GLU A 131 -9.95 -14.95 18.87
N ASP A 132 -11.25 -15.05 19.09
CA ASP A 132 -11.99 -14.11 19.96
C ASP A 132 -11.53 -14.13 21.43
N ASP A 133 -10.96 -15.23 21.92
CA ASP A 133 -10.42 -15.39 23.28
C ASP A 133 -8.93 -15.04 23.40
N GLN A 134 -8.28 -14.68 22.29
CA GLN A 134 -6.87 -14.29 22.25
C GLN A 134 -6.68 -12.80 22.46
N THR A 135 -5.42 -12.43 22.69
CA THR A 135 -5.01 -11.02 22.81
C THR A 135 -4.04 -10.66 21.70
N ALA A 136 -4.38 -9.61 20.96
CA ALA A 136 -3.48 -8.97 20.02
C ALA A 136 -2.68 -7.86 20.74
N LEU A 137 -1.36 -7.89 20.61
CA LEU A 137 -0.49 -6.84 21.11
C LEU A 137 0.03 -6.03 19.92
N VAL A 138 -0.37 -4.75 19.83
CA VAL A 138 0.09 -3.82 18.79
C VAL A 138 1.16 -2.89 19.36
N ILE A 139 2.41 -3.10 18.95
CA ILE A 139 3.55 -2.32 19.41
C ILE A 139 3.86 -1.22 18.40
N GLY A 140 3.62 0.04 18.81
CA GLY A 140 3.81 1.22 17.96
C GLY A 140 2.53 1.65 17.25
N CYS A 141 1.93 2.73 17.74
CA CYS A 141 0.71 3.33 17.21
C CYS A 141 1.03 4.53 16.29
N GLY A 142 1.89 4.31 15.29
CA GLY A 142 1.99 5.15 14.09
C GLY A 142 0.85 4.81 13.12
N ALA A 143 0.90 5.32 11.88
CA ALA A 143 -0.14 5.10 10.88
C ALA A 143 -0.49 3.61 10.72
N ILE A 144 0.49 2.75 10.48
CA ILE A 144 0.28 1.30 10.29
C ILE A 144 -0.34 0.64 11.54
N GLY A 145 0.17 0.94 12.74
CA GLY A 145 -0.37 0.33 13.97
C GLY A 145 -1.80 0.77 14.27
N LEU A 146 -2.14 2.02 14.05
CA LEU A 146 -3.51 2.54 14.19
C LEU A 146 -4.44 1.92 13.15
N LEU A 147 -4.03 1.84 11.90
CA LEU A 147 -4.77 1.19 10.82
C LEU A 147 -4.94 -0.33 11.07
N LEU A 148 -3.95 -0.99 11.71
CA LEU A 148 -4.07 -2.39 12.10
C LEU A 148 -5.14 -2.59 13.18
N ILE A 149 -5.22 -1.71 14.18
CA ILE A 149 -6.28 -1.74 15.21
C ILE A 149 -7.65 -1.58 14.52
N ALA A 150 -7.79 -0.59 13.64
CA ALA A 150 -9.01 -0.38 12.87
C ALA A 150 -9.36 -1.60 11.99
N SER A 151 -8.38 -2.22 11.35
CA SER A 151 -8.57 -3.43 10.52
C SER A 151 -9.05 -4.62 11.33
N LEU A 152 -8.47 -4.87 12.50
CA LEU A 152 -8.91 -5.94 13.39
C LEU A 152 -10.39 -5.76 13.81
N ARG A 153 -10.80 -4.54 14.14
CA ARG A 153 -12.21 -4.25 14.45
C ARG A 153 -13.11 -4.31 13.22
N GLY A 154 -12.66 -3.80 12.09
CA GLY A 154 -13.39 -3.84 10.81
C GLY A 154 -13.61 -5.25 10.27
N THR A 155 -12.81 -6.22 10.68
CA THR A 155 -12.97 -7.64 10.34
C THR A 155 -13.76 -8.42 11.40
N ASP A 156 -14.53 -7.74 12.25
CA ASP A 156 -15.36 -8.32 13.33
C ASP A 156 -14.58 -9.15 14.35
N SER A 157 -13.27 -8.94 14.50
CA SER A 157 -12.50 -9.60 15.54
C SER A 157 -12.89 -9.09 16.93
N LYS A 158 -13.25 -10.00 17.82
CA LYS A 158 -13.59 -9.72 19.22
C LYS A 158 -12.40 -9.93 20.16
N CYS A 159 -11.23 -10.23 19.64
CA CYS A 159 -10.03 -10.39 20.43
C CYS A 159 -9.76 -9.15 21.30
N ARG A 160 -9.11 -9.32 22.43
CA ARG A 160 -8.61 -8.19 23.21
C ARG A 160 -7.44 -7.53 22.48
N ILE A 161 -7.48 -6.21 22.31
CA ILE A 161 -6.39 -5.44 21.69
C ILE A 161 -5.69 -4.60 22.76
N ILE A 162 -4.40 -4.84 22.96
CA ILE A 162 -3.51 -4.02 23.80
C ILE A 162 -2.60 -3.23 22.85
N ALA A 163 -2.62 -1.90 22.95
CA ALA A 163 -1.81 -1.02 22.14
C ALA A 163 -0.69 -0.37 22.97
N VAL A 164 0.53 -0.40 22.48
CA VAL A 164 1.67 0.31 23.08
C VAL A 164 1.95 1.57 22.28
N ALA A 165 1.68 2.74 22.88
CA ALA A 165 1.76 4.04 22.22
C ALA A 165 2.55 5.07 23.03
N ARG A 166 3.59 5.62 22.40
CA ARG A 166 4.51 6.57 23.05
C ARG A 166 3.89 7.94 23.30
N HIS A 167 3.05 8.43 22.37
CA HIS A 167 2.57 9.82 22.39
C HIS A 167 1.09 9.91 22.76
N PRO A 168 0.66 10.93 23.55
CA PRO A 168 -0.74 11.04 24.00
C PRO A 168 -1.78 11.02 22.89
N HIS A 169 -1.51 11.67 21.74
CA HIS A 169 -2.42 11.66 20.60
C HIS A 169 -2.57 10.26 20.00
N GLN A 170 -1.48 9.47 19.93
CA GLN A 170 -1.54 8.07 19.46
C GLN A 170 -2.31 7.18 20.43
N GLN A 171 -2.15 7.41 21.74
CA GLN A 171 -2.89 6.69 22.78
C GLN A 171 -4.39 6.93 22.66
N GLN A 172 -4.78 8.19 22.43
CA GLN A 172 -6.17 8.56 22.25
C GLN A 172 -6.74 7.92 20.97
N MET A 173 -6.06 8.06 19.85
CA MET A 173 -6.48 7.47 18.56
C MET A 173 -6.59 5.93 18.64
N ALA A 174 -5.65 5.26 19.31
CA ALA A 174 -5.71 3.82 19.51
C ALA A 174 -6.98 3.38 20.25
N LYS A 175 -7.40 4.14 21.28
CA LYS A 175 -8.67 3.90 22.00
C LYS A 175 -9.87 4.13 21.11
N GLU A 176 -9.90 5.24 20.36
CA GLU A 176 -10.99 5.59 19.45
C GLU A 176 -11.17 4.55 18.34
N LEU A 177 -10.08 3.96 17.87
CA LEU A 177 -10.07 2.89 16.87
C LEU A 177 -10.36 1.51 17.42
N GLY A 178 -10.51 1.37 18.76
CA GLY A 178 -11.00 0.16 19.38
C GLY A 178 -9.98 -0.67 20.15
N ALA A 179 -8.83 -0.11 20.55
CA ALA A 179 -7.96 -0.78 21.52
C ALA A 179 -8.63 -0.83 22.90
N ASP A 180 -8.62 -2.02 23.53
CA ASP A 180 -9.21 -2.24 24.85
C ASP A 180 -8.32 -1.67 25.96
N GLU A 181 -7.01 -1.70 25.72
CA GLU A 181 -6.01 -1.17 26.66
C GLU A 181 -4.89 -0.45 25.87
N VAL A 182 -4.39 0.65 26.46
CA VAL A 182 -3.28 1.42 25.87
C VAL A 182 -2.24 1.69 26.95
N ILE A 183 -0.99 1.34 26.64
CA ILE A 183 0.19 1.45 27.51
C ILE A 183 1.18 2.46 26.92
#